data_24c731a981eb74473f34f62960bc22da
#
_entry.id   24c731a981eb74473f34f62960bc22da
#
_cell.length_a   1.000
_cell.length_b   1.000
_cell.length_c   1.000
_cell.angle_alpha   90.00
_cell.angle_beta   90.00
_cell.angle_gamma   90.00
#
_symmetry.space_group_name_H-M   'P 1'
#
loop_
_entity.id
_entity.type
_entity.pdbx_description
1 polymer ?
#
loop_
_entity_poly.entity_id
_entity_poly.type
_entity_poly.pdbx_seq_one_letter_code
_entity_poly.pdbx_strand_id
1 'polypeptide(L)'
;MKLDRVIAVRNNKTIYRDGDTCVKVFNADYSKADVLNEALNQSRIEETGLNIPKILEVTMVDGKWAIISEFIKGKTLAQFI
;
A
#
# COMPACT_ATOMS: atom_id res chain seq x y z
N MET A 1 -13.74 -0.77 -5.46
CA MET A 1 -12.67 -1.40 -4.67
C MET A 1 -13.27 -2.30 -3.60
N LYS A 2 -12.84 -3.53 -3.56
CA LYS A 2 -13.32 -4.51 -2.58
C LYS A 2 -12.26 -4.74 -1.51
N LEU A 3 -12.55 -4.38 -0.27
CA LEU A 3 -11.61 -4.55 0.85
C LEU A 3 -12.07 -5.67 1.79
N ASP A 4 -12.40 -6.80 1.22
CA ASP A 4 -12.87 -7.95 1.99
C ASP A 4 -11.79 -9.01 2.24
N ARG A 5 -10.59 -8.81 1.70
CA ARG A 5 -9.50 -9.78 1.82
C ARG A 5 -8.27 -9.16 2.48
N VAL A 6 -8.19 -9.32 3.78
CA VAL A 6 -7.04 -8.83 4.56
C VAL A 6 -5.87 -9.78 4.40
N ILE A 7 -4.71 -9.27 4.01
CA ILE A 7 -3.50 -10.08 3.86
C ILE A 7 -2.43 -9.76 4.88
N ALA A 8 -2.50 -8.60 5.54
CA ALA A 8 -1.57 -8.23 6.60
C ALA A 8 -2.15 -7.12 7.45
N VAL A 9 -1.83 -7.11 8.74
CA VAL A 9 -2.20 -6.03 9.67
C VAL A 9 -0.93 -5.51 10.32
N ARG A 10 -0.76 -4.19 10.33
CA ARG A 10 0.38 -3.50 10.96
C ARG A 10 -0.16 -2.49 11.97
N ASN A 11 0.73 -1.92 12.78
CA ASN A 11 0.33 -0.99 13.85
C ASN A 11 -0.40 0.25 13.32
N ASN A 12 -0.04 0.71 12.12
CA ASN A 12 -0.59 1.94 11.56
C ASN A 12 -1.38 1.74 10.27
N LYS A 13 -1.51 0.51 9.79
CA LYS A 13 -2.21 0.25 8.53
C LYS A 13 -2.68 -1.20 8.43
N THR A 14 -3.65 -1.42 7.55
CA THR A 14 -4.12 -2.76 7.19
C THR A 14 -3.95 -2.93 5.69
N ILE A 15 -3.45 -4.08 5.27
CA ILE A 15 -3.17 -4.37 3.87
C ILE A 15 -4.24 -5.31 3.35
N TYR A 16 -4.87 -4.93 2.24
CA TYR A 16 -5.91 -5.73 1.58
C TYR A 16 -5.46 -6.12 0.19
N ARG A 17 -6.02 -7.20 -0.32
CA ARG A 17 -5.87 -7.56 -1.72
C ARG A 17 -7.19 -7.32 -2.46
N ASP A 18 -7.11 -6.64 -3.60
CA ASP A 18 -8.25 -6.42 -4.48
C ASP A 18 -7.83 -6.81 -5.90
N GLY A 19 -8.18 -8.05 -6.31
CA GLY A 19 -7.79 -8.57 -7.61
C GLY A 19 -6.26 -8.62 -7.75
N ASP A 20 -5.74 -7.86 -8.70
CA ASP A 20 -4.30 -7.77 -8.97
C ASP A 20 -3.65 -6.58 -8.27
N THR A 21 -4.34 -5.97 -7.33
CA THR A 21 -3.81 -4.82 -6.59
C THR A 21 -3.71 -5.11 -5.10
N CYS A 22 -2.84 -4.36 -4.45
CA CYS A 22 -2.62 -4.37 -3.02
C CYS A 22 -3.00 -3.00 -2.49
N VAL A 23 -3.87 -2.94 -1.48
CA VAL A 23 -4.36 -1.67 -0.92
C VAL A 23 -3.90 -1.55 0.52
N LYS A 24 -3.06 -0.57 0.80
CA LYS A 24 -2.65 -0.24 2.16
C LYS A 24 -3.57 0.85 2.69
N VAL A 25 -4.43 0.52 3.64
CA VAL A 25 -5.32 1.51 4.27
C VAL A 25 -4.72 1.90 5.62
N PHE A 26 -4.38 3.17 5.75
CA PHE A 26 -3.76 3.71 6.96
C PHE A 26 -4.81 4.05 8.01
N ASN A 27 -4.42 4.03 9.28
CA ASN A 27 -5.32 4.40 10.36
C ASN A 27 -5.78 5.86 10.20
N ALA A 28 -6.94 6.17 10.76
CA ALA A 28 -7.55 7.48 10.61
C ALA A 28 -6.68 8.62 11.17
N ASP A 29 -5.81 8.33 12.13
CA ASP A 29 -4.90 9.32 12.72
C ASP A 29 -3.60 9.51 11.93
N TYR A 30 -3.40 8.74 10.86
CA TYR A 30 -2.21 8.85 10.03
C TYR A 30 -2.35 10.07 9.11
N SER A 31 -1.35 10.93 9.08
CA SER A 31 -1.44 12.19 8.33
C SER A 31 -1.25 11.98 6.82
N LYS A 32 -1.84 12.89 6.05
CA LYS A 32 -1.65 12.90 4.58
C LYS A 32 -0.16 13.00 4.23
N ALA A 33 0.58 13.84 4.95
CA ALA A 33 2.00 14.04 4.68
C ALA A 33 2.79 12.76 4.88
N ASP A 34 2.47 11.98 5.92
CA ASP A 34 3.14 10.72 6.19
C ASP A 34 2.83 9.67 5.12
N VAL A 35 1.58 9.63 4.66
CA VAL A 35 1.17 8.71 3.59
C VAL A 35 1.90 9.04 2.29
N LEU A 36 1.96 10.33 1.93
CA LEU A 36 2.66 10.77 0.73
C LEU A 36 4.17 10.51 0.83
N ASN A 37 4.73 10.67 2.03
CA ASN A 37 6.14 10.38 2.26
C ASN A 37 6.45 8.89 2.08
N GLU A 38 5.58 8.02 2.56
CA GLU A 38 5.74 6.57 2.37
C GLU A 38 5.64 6.21 0.88
N ALA A 39 4.69 6.82 0.16
CA ALA A 39 4.54 6.61 -1.28
C ALA A 39 5.79 7.09 -2.03
N LEU A 40 6.34 8.22 -1.64
CA LEU A 40 7.57 8.74 -2.24
C LEU A 40 8.74 7.79 -2.03
N ASN A 41 8.90 7.27 -0.82
CA ASN A 41 9.97 6.33 -0.52
C ASN A 41 9.84 5.05 -1.36
N GLN A 42 8.63 4.55 -1.52
CA GLN A 42 8.39 3.37 -2.35
C GLN A 42 8.75 3.67 -3.81
N SER A 43 8.38 4.86 -4.31
CA SER A 43 8.70 5.26 -5.68
C SER A 43 10.21 5.36 -5.90
N ARG A 44 10.94 5.85 -4.91
CA ARG A 44 12.41 5.91 -4.99
C ARG A 44 13.04 4.54 -5.09
N ILE A 45 12.50 3.56 -4.36
CA ILE A 45 12.98 2.19 -4.45
C ILE A 45 12.69 1.60 -5.82
N GLU A 46 11.52 1.91 -6.41
CA GLU A 46 11.20 1.48 -7.77
C GLU A 46 12.26 1.95 -8.78
N GLU A 47 12.74 3.18 -8.63
CA GLU A 47 13.73 3.75 -9.53
C GLU A 47 15.08 3.07 -9.46
N THR A 48 15.36 2.32 -8.39
CA THR A 48 16.63 1.59 -8.26
C THR A 48 16.63 0.28 -9.05
N GLY A 49 15.52 -0.08 -9.67
CA GLY A 49 15.39 -1.31 -10.43
C GLY A 49 15.04 -2.53 -9.60
N LEU A 50 14.80 -2.36 -8.31
CA LEU A 50 14.34 -3.46 -7.46
C LEU A 50 12.92 -3.86 -7.84
N ASN A 51 12.66 -5.17 -7.79
CA ASN A 51 11.34 -5.69 -8.14
C ASN A 51 10.38 -5.57 -6.96
N ILE A 52 9.78 -4.39 -6.81
CA ILE A 52 8.79 -4.12 -5.77
C ILE A 52 7.47 -3.70 -6.44
N PRO A 53 6.33 -3.75 -5.71
CA PRO A 53 5.05 -3.30 -6.25
C PRO A 53 5.10 -1.83 -6.65
N LYS A 54 4.62 -1.53 -7.86
CA LYS A 54 4.50 -0.13 -8.31
C LYS A 54 3.29 0.51 -7.67
N ILE A 55 3.43 1.76 -7.25
CA ILE A 55 2.31 2.54 -6.77
C ILE A 55 1.45 2.96 -7.96
N LEU A 56 0.16 2.65 -7.89
CA LEU A 56 -0.80 3.01 -8.92
C LEU A 56 -1.57 4.26 -8.56
N GLU A 57 -1.91 4.44 -7.29
CA GLU A 57 -2.74 5.55 -6.85
C GLU A 57 -2.61 5.76 -5.34
N VAL A 58 -2.76 7.01 -4.91
CA VAL A 58 -2.94 7.38 -3.51
C VAL A 58 -4.32 8.01 -3.41
N THR A 59 -5.18 7.47 -2.57
CA THR A 59 -6.58 7.89 -2.49
C THR A 59 -7.11 7.77 -1.07
N MET A 60 -8.40 8.07 -0.89
CA MET A 60 -9.07 7.89 0.40
C MET A 60 -10.12 6.78 0.30
N VAL A 61 -10.20 5.98 1.35
CA VAL A 61 -11.18 4.91 1.48
C VAL A 61 -11.83 5.04 2.87
N ASP A 62 -13.13 5.27 2.90
CA ASP A 62 -13.89 5.42 4.15
C ASP A 62 -13.28 6.43 5.12
N GLY A 63 -12.81 7.56 4.60
CA GLY A 63 -12.21 8.61 5.40
C GLY A 63 -10.77 8.36 5.84
N LYS A 64 -10.15 7.32 5.33
CA LYS A 64 -8.76 6.97 5.64
C LYS A 64 -7.92 7.04 4.38
N TRP A 65 -6.66 7.43 4.52
CA TRP A 65 -5.74 7.44 3.39
C TRP A 65 -5.34 6.02 3.00
N ALA A 66 -5.17 5.79 1.72
CA ALA A 66 -4.78 4.48 1.19
C ALA A 66 -3.81 4.62 0.02
N ILE A 67 -2.89 3.66 -0.09
CA ILE A 67 -1.98 3.55 -1.22
C ILE A 67 -2.34 2.26 -1.96
N ILE A 68 -2.66 2.40 -3.24
CA ILE A 68 -2.96 1.26 -4.11
C ILE A 68 -1.71 0.97 -4.95
N SER A 69 -1.26 -0.29 -4.91
CA SER A 69 -0.10 -0.71 -5.68
C SER A 69 -0.36 -2.07 -6.31
N GLU A 70 0.52 -2.48 -7.22
CA GLU A 70 0.43 -3.77 -7.87
C GLU A 70 0.63 -4.89 -6.87
N PHE A 71 -0.03 -6.03 -7.09
CA PHE A 71 0.23 -7.25 -6.32
C PHE A 71 1.21 -8.13 -7.10
N ILE A 72 2.37 -8.39 -6.51
CA ILE A 72 3.39 -9.21 -7.16
C ILE A 72 3.23 -10.65 -6.71
N LYS A 73 2.90 -11.53 -7.67
CA LYS A 73 2.76 -12.96 -7.40
C LYS A 73 4.12 -13.59 -7.09
N GLY A 74 4.11 -14.54 -6.16
CA GLY A 74 5.33 -15.26 -5.80
C GLY A 74 6.24 -14.53 -4.83
N LYS A 75 5.85 -13.33 -4.40
CA LYS A 75 6.58 -12.56 -3.39
C LYS A 75 5.79 -12.48 -2.10
N THR A 76 6.49 -12.51 -0.98
CA THR A 76 5.84 -12.28 0.31
C THR A 76 5.63 -10.79 0.49
N LEU A 77 4.40 -10.36 0.74
CA LEU A 77 4.12 -8.94 0.95
C LEU A 77 4.87 -8.38 2.17
N ALA A 78 5.19 -9.21 3.13
CA ALA A 78 5.96 -8.78 4.29
C ALA A 78 7.30 -8.15 3.92
N GLN A 79 7.83 -8.42 2.74
CA GLN A 79 9.08 -7.81 2.25
C GLN A 79 8.89 -6.35 1.88
N PHE A 80 7.65 -5.91 1.64
CA PHE A 80 7.35 -4.58 1.12
C PHE A 80 6.54 -3.72 2.09
N ILE A 81 6.15 -4.27 3.18
CA ILE A 81 5.35 -3.58 4.17
C ILE A 81 6.03 -3.61 5.52
#